data_19a2121db19da8ab80b600cde9aa2405
#
_entry.id   19a2121db19da8ab80b600cde9aa2405
#
_cell.length_a   1.000
_cell.length_b   1.000
_cell.length_c   1.000
_cell.angle_alpha   90.00
_cell.angle_beta   90.00
_cell.angle_gamma   90.00
#
_symmetry.space_group_name_H-M   'P 1'
#
loop_
_entity.id
_entity.type
_entity.pdbx_description
1 polymer ?
#
loop_
_entity_poly.entity_id
_entity_poly.type
_entity_poly.pdbx_seq_one_letter_code
_entity_poly.pdbx_strand_id
1 'polypeptide(L)'
;MVEKIWEKRQKKKWLRLLRSGDHEAFAEFIDKYKETVFLCCRRLGLREDEAEDVASETFLAAFKGIGRYSGQAELSTWLWTIAYRQGINYLRKNRKQWQLEAEPDEQVSDSREQGPAAAAQSRETEKIVWESVERLPRLWAMAVILYYREEKSIADIAKIMQIKENTIKTYLFRGRDKLKQVLTAAFEEDIDNGR
;
A
#
# COMPACT_ATOMS: atom_id res chain seq x y z
N MET A 1 -28.62 6.37 5.66
CA MET A 1 -28.16 7.05 6.90
C MET A 1 -28.03 6.05 8.07
N VAL A 2 -28.99 5.16 8.27
CA VAL A 2 -29.02 4.16 9.37
C VAL A 2 -27.84 3.15 9.25
N GLU A 3 -27.56 2.66 8.04
CA GLU A 3 -26.48 1.70 7.74
C GLU A 3 -25.09 2.22 8.13
N LYS A 4 -24.76 3.47 7.76
CA LYS A 4 -23.49 4.11 8.15
C LYS A 4 -23.34 4.30 9.67
N ILE A 5 -24.45 4.48 10.39
CA ILE A 5 -24.44 4.60 11.86
C ILE A 5 -24.20 3.23 12.48
N TRP A 6 -24.78 2.19 11.88
CA TRP A 6 -24.62 0.80 12.34
C TRP A 6 -23.17 0.33 12.16
N GLU A 7 -22.59 0.50 10.98
CA GLU A 7 -21.18 0.23 10.68
C GLU A 7 -20.23 0.96 11.64
N LYS A 8 -20.49 2.25 11.90
CA LYS A 8 -19.69 3.05 12.83
C LYS A 8 -19.78 2.54 14.28
N ARG A 9 -20.93 1.99 14.69
CA ARG A 9 -21.10 1.38 16.03
C ARG A 9 -20.37 0.05 16.13
N GLN A 10 -20.47 -0.80 15.11
CA GLN A 10 -19.74 -2.08 15.04
C GLN A 10 -18.22 -1.85 15.06
N LYS A 11 -17.73 -0.93 14.25
CA LYS A 11 -16.30 -0.54 14.23
C LYS A 11 -15.82 -0.06 15.61
N LYS A 12 -16.64 0.72 16.35
CA LYS A 12 -16.29 1.16 17.71
C LYS A 12 -16.26 0.00 18.71
N LYS A 13 -17.22 -0.92 18.62
CA LYS A 13 -17.27 -2.11 19.48
C LYS A 13 -16.04 -2.98 19.25
N TRP A 14 -15.75 -3.27 18.00
CA TRP A 14 -14.60 -4.06 17.57
C TRP A 14 -13.26 -3.45 18.03
N LEU A 15 -13.05 -2.14 17.83
CA LEU A 15 -11.87 -1.44 18.33
C LEU A 15 -11.73 -1.49 19.85
N ARG A 16 -12.84 -1.52 20.59
CA ARG A 16 -12.81 -1.67 22.04
C ARG A 16 -12.34 -3.07 22.44
N LEU A 17 -12.82 -4.11 21.76
CA LEU A 17 -12.39 -5.50 21.96
C LEU A 17 -10.90 -5.66 21.62
N LEU A 18 -10.45 -5.12 20.50
CA LEU A 18 -9.02 -5.12 20.14
C LEU A 18 -8.16 -4.47 21.24
N ARG A 19 -8.61 -3.34 21.79
CA ARG A 19 -7.87 -2.62 22.86
C ARG A 19 -7.87 -3.35 24.19
N SER A 20 -8.88 -4.14 24.47
CA SER A 20 -8.92 -5.00 25.68
C SER A 20 -8.10 -6.27 25.54
N GLY A 21 -7.49 -6.51 24.37
CA GLY A 21 -6.71 -7.72 24.11
C GLY A 21 -7.56 -8.95 23.84
N ASP A 22 -8.81 -8.77 23.39
CA ASP A 22 -9.70 -9.86 23.03
C ASP A 22 -9.12 -10.69 21.89
N HIS A 23 -8.92 -11.98 22.11
CA HIS A 23 -8.24 -12.87 21.17
C HIS A 23 -9.06 -13.14 19.90
N GLU A 24 -10.39 -13.23 20.00
CA GLU A 24 -11.25 -13.46 18.83
C GLU A 24 -11.26 -12.23 17.93
N ALA A 25 -11.43 -11.03 18.51
CA ALA A 25 -11.36 -9.79 17.76
C ALA A 25 -9.99 -9.59 17.08
N PHE A 26 -8.91 -10.07 17.71
CA PHE A 26 -7.59 -9.98 17.14
C PHE A 26 -7.34 -11.03 16.03
N ALA A 27 -7.91 -12.22 16.16
CA ALA A 27 -7.91 -13.23 15.09
C ALA A 27 -8.66 -12.71 13.84
N GLU A 28 -9.85 -12.11 14.03
CA GLU A 28 -10.57 -11.44 12.94
C GLU A 28 -9.75 -10.30 12.31
N PHE A 29 -9.02 -9.54 13.13
CA PHE A 29 -8.14 -8.47 12.64
C PHE A 29 -7.02 -9.01 11.77
N ILE A 30 -6.35 -10.08 12.22
CA ILE A 30 -5.31 -10.75 11.41
C ILE A 30 -5.91 -11.25 10.10
N ASP A 31 -7.02 -11.99 10.16
CA ASP A 31 -7.65 -12.59 8.99
C ASP A 31 -8.05 -11.54 7.95
N LYS A 32 -8.58 -10.43 8.41
CA LYS A 32 -8.97 -9.30 7.55
C LYS A 32 -7.79 -8.62 6.84
N TYR A 33 -6.62 -8.54 7.47
CA TYR A 33 -5.51 -7.73 6.98
C TYR A 33 -4.26 -8.52 6.59
N LYS A 34 -4.24 -9.85 6.75
CA LYS A 34 -3.06 -10.69 6.48
C LYS A 34 -2.53 -10.52 5.05
N GLU A 35 -3.42 -10.56 4.06
CA GLU A 35 -3.04 -10.41 2.65
C GLU A 35 -2.47 -9.03 2.36
N THR A 36 -3.10 -7.99 2.92
CA THR A 36 -2.66 -6.59 2.77
C THR A 36 -1.26 -6.38 3.37
N VAL A 37 -1.01 -6.94 4.57
CA VAL A 37 0.30 -6.84 5.23
C VAL A 37 1.35 -7.64 4.47
N PHE A 38 1.03 -8.87 4.07
CA PHE A 38 1.92 -9.72 3.27
C PHE A 38 2.28 -9.04 1.95
N LEU A 39 1.30 -8.48 1.24
CA LEU A 39 1.53 -7.72 0.02
C LEU A 39 2.47 -6.53 0.24
N CYS A 40 2.32 -5.78 1.32
CA CYS A 40 3.24 -4.70 1.69
C CYS A 40 4.68 -5.23 1.78
N CYS A 41 4.89 -6.32 2.49
CA CYS A 41 6.20 -6.94 2.67
C CYS A 41 6.79 -7.41 1.33
N ARG A 42 6.01 -8.09 0.50
CA ARG A 42 6.44 -8.52 -0.84
C ARG A 42 6.82 -7.36 -1.73
N ARG A 43 6.07 -6.24 -1.69
CA ARG A 43 6.36 -5.02 -2.47
C ARG A 43 7.61 -4.28 -2.00
N LEU A 44 8.02 -4.45 -0.77
CA LEU A 44 9.31 -4.00 -0.28
C LEU A 44 10.47 -4.90 -0.80
N GLY A 45 10.18 -5.95 -1.54
CA GLY A 45 11.14 -6.90 -2.12
C GLY A 45 11.65 -7.93 -1.13
N LEU A 46 10.88 -8.22 -0.08
CA LEU A 46 11.12 -9.35 0.79
C LEU A 46 10.76 -10.66 0.05
N ARG A 47 11.54 -11.73 0.28
CA ARG A 47 11.20 -13.08 -0.17
C ARG A 47 9.96 -13.54 0.58
N GLU A 48 9.39 -14.66 0.18
CA GLU A 48 8.15 -15.18 0.76
C GLU A 48 8.30 -15.48 2.25
N ASP A 49 9.36 -16.24 2.61
CA ASP A 49 9.74 -16.54 4.00
C ASP A 49 9.97 -15.27 4.84
N GLU A 50 10.74 -14.32 4.30
CA GLU A 50 11.00 -13.03 4.95
C GLU A 50 9.71 -12.20 5.12
N ALA A 51 8.79 -12.26 4.15
CA ALA A 51 7.54 -11.53 4.18
C ALA A 51 6.58 -12.10 5.24
N GLU A 52 6.54 -13.43 5.42
CA GLU A 52 5.77 -14.09 6.48
C GLU A 52 6.28 -13.71 7.87
N ASP A 53 7.62 -13.73 8.07
CA ASP A 53 8.24 -13.32 9.32
C ASP A 53 7.91 -11.86 9.66
N VAL A 54 8.09 -10.94 8.69
CA VAL A 54 7.81 -9.51 8.89
C VAL A 54 6.31 -9.25 9.08
N ALA A 55 5.44 -10.00 8.42
CA ALA A 55 3.99 -9.91 8.63
C ALA A 55 3.62 -10.33 10.06
N SER A 56 4.19 -11.42 10.55
CA SER A 56 4.00 -11.88 11.93
C SER A 56 4.45 -10.84 12.95
N GLU A 57 5.65 -10.28 12.78
CA GLU A 57 6.18 -9.17 13.61
C GLU A 57 5.30 -7.92 13.52
N THR A 58 4.71 -7.64 12.36
CA THR A 58 3.78 -6.53 12.16
C THR A 58 2.53 -6.70 13.03
N PHE A 59 1.91 -7.88 13.02
CA PHE A 59 0.73 -8.14 13.85
C PHE A 59 1.06 -8.16 15.33
N LEU A 60 2.21 -8.67 15.72
CA LEU A 60 2.68 -8.60 17.11
C LEU A 60 2.88 -7.15 17.57
N ALA A 61 3.47 -6.32 16.73
CA ALA A 61 3.63 -4.89 16.99
C ALA A 61 2.27 -4.17 17.04
N ALA A 62 1.34 -4.54 16.17
CA ALA A 62 -0.03 -4.02 16.18
C ALA A 62 -0.76 -4.41 17.47
N PHE A 63 -0.67 -5.65 17.91
CA PHE A 63 -1.24 -6.11 19.18
C PHE A 63 -0.72 -5.28 20.36
N LYS A 64 0.59 -5.11 20.46
CA LYS A 64 1.23 -4.30 21.52
C LYS A 64 0.87 -2.81 21.43
N GLY A 65 0.61 -2.32 20.22
CA GLY A 65 0.39 -0.91 19.93
C GLY A 65 -1.07 -0.45 19.89
N ILE A 66 -2.04 -1.37 19.79
CA ILE A 66 -3.46 -1.03 19.55
C ILE A 66 -4.08 -0.17 20.65
N GLY A 67 -3.61 -0.33 21.89
CA GLY A 67 -4.04 0.50 23.01
C GLY A 67 -3.73 2.00 22.83
N ARG A 68 -2.68 2.33 22.08
CA ARG A 68 -2.23 3.70 21.76
C ARG A 68 -2.80 4.24 20.46
N TYR A 69 -3.52 3.43 19.70
CA TYR A 69 -4.13 3.89 18.45
C TYR A 69 -5.20 4.94 18.72
N SER A 70 -4.95 6.18 18.26
CA SER A 70 -5.83 7.33 18.56
C SER A 70 -7.12 7.37 17.74
N GLY A 71 -7.18 6.62 16.63
CA GLY A 71 -8.32 6.69 15.69
C GLY A 71 -8.29 7.89 14.73
N GLN A 72 -7.23 8.69 14.71
CA GLN A 72 -7.07 9.84 13.78
C GLN A 72 -6.90 9.40 12.32
N ALA A 73 -6.21 8.29 12.09
CA ALA A 73 -6.11 7.66 10.78
C ALA A 73 -7.02 6.43 10.71
N GLU A 74 -7.34 5.95 9.52
CA GLU A 74 -7.97 4.65 9.34
C GLU A 74 -7.08 3.53 9.93
N LEU A 75 -7.72 2.48 10.48
CA LEU A 75 -6.99 1.36 11.09
C LEU A 75 -6.05 0.67 10.08
N SER A 76 -6.50 0.56 8.82
CA SER A 76 -5.66 0.06 7.73
C SER A 76 -4.43 0.94 7.50
N THR A 77 -4.57 2.27 7.47
CA THR A 77 -3.45 3.21 7.32
C THR A 77 -2.44 3.08 8.46
N TRP A 78 -2.93 2.92 9.70
CA TRP A 78 -2.09 2.69 10.86
C TRP A 78 -1.32 1.37 10.75
N LEU A 79 -2.00 0.28 10.35
CA LEU A 79 -1.36 -1.01 10.14
C LEU A 79 -0.33 -1.00 9.01
N TRP A 80 -0.66 -0.34 7.89
CA TRP A 80 0.30 -0.12 6.80
C TRP A 80 1.56 0.58 7.27
N THR A 81 1.43 1.58 8.15
CA THR A 81 2.58 2.28 8.73
C THR A 81 3.47 1.32 9.53
N ILE A 82 2.87 0.40 10.30
CA ILE A 82 3.62 -0.60 11.05
C ILE A 82 4.32 -1.57 10.10
N ALA A 83 3.58 -2.14 9.13
CA ALA A 83 4.11 -3.10 8.15
C ALA A 83 5.28 -2.51 7.34
N TYR A 84 5.12 -1.30 6.84
CA TYR A 84 6.16 -0.59 6.11
C TYR A 84 7.42 -0.41 6.96
N ARG A 85 7.28 0.07 8.21
CA ARG A 85 8.41 0.26 9.14
C ARG A 85 9.12 -1.05 9.46
N GLN A 86 8.38 -2.11 9.75
CA GLN A 86 8.96 -3.43 10.03
C GLN A 86 9.73 -3.96 8.81
N GLY A 87 9.14 -3.88 7.61
CA GLY A 87 9.81 -4.28 6.39
C GLY A 87 11.09 -3.49 6.10
N ILE A 88 11.05 -2.17 6.24
CA ILE A 88 12.24 -1.31 6.08
C ILE A 88 13.32 -1.66 7.11
N ASN A 89 12.93 -1.86 8.37
CA ASN A 89 13.89 -2.21 9.43
C ASN A 89 14.52 -3.59 9.17
N TYR A 90 13.72 -4.56 8.71
CA TYR A 90 14.22 -5.87 8.32
C TYR A 90 15.26 -5.76 7.19
N LEU A 91 14.96 -5.02 6.13
CA LEU A 91 15.87 -4.80 5.01
C LEU A 91 17.16 -4.11 5.43
N ARG A 92 17.08 -3.08 6.27
CA ARG A 92 18.27 -2.39 6.81
C ARG A 92 19.17 -3.31 7.64
N LYS A 93 18.57 -4.21 8.42
CA LYS A 93 19.31 -5.15 9.28
C LYS A 93 19.98 -6.27 8.48
N ASN A 94 19.29 -6.81 7.47
CA ASN A 94 19.68 -8.05 6.81
C ASN A 94 20.36 -7.84 5.45
N ARG A 95 20.21 -6.66 4.84
CA ARG A 95 20.81 -6.34 3.53
C ARG A 95 21.70 -5.10 3.67
N LYS A 96 23.03 -5.31 3.68
CA LYS A 96 24.04 -4.23 3.78
C LYS A 96 23.96 -3.17 2.67
N GLN A 97 23.23 -3.41 1.60
CA GLN A 97 23.11 -2.54 0.41
C GLN A 97 21.66 -2.16 0.10
N TRP A 98 20.78 -2.04 1.10
CA TRP A 98 19.48 -1.47 0.86
C TRP A 98 19.61 0.07 0.81
N GLN A 99 20.08 0.57 -0.33
CA GLN A 99 19.91 1.98 -0.67
C GLN A 99 18.46 2.17 -1.12
N LEU A 100 17.71 3.00 -0.37
CA LEU A 100 16.61 3.74 -0.95
C LEU A 100 17.19 4.42 -2.19
N GLU A 101 16.77 4.03 -3.39
CA GLU A 101 16.97 4.82 -4.57
C GLU A 101 16.16 6.09 -4.41
N ALA A 102 16.70 7.00 -3.60
CA ALA A 102 16.26 8.38 -3.55
C ALA A 102 16.84 9.01 -4.81
N GLU A 103 16.06 9.00 -5.89
CA GLU A 103 16.37 9.90 -6.99
C GLU A 103 16.30 11.35 -6.51
N PRO A 104 17.20 12.23 -7.04
CA PRO A 104 17.25 13.63 -6.63
C PRO A 104 15.91 14.32 -6.84
N ASP A 105 15.61 15.25 -5.95
CA ASP A 105 14.42 16.07 -5.88
C ASP A 105 14.38 17.06 -7.07
N GLU A 106 13.93 16.62 -8.24
CA GLU A 106 13.55 17.52 -9.32
C GLU A 106 12.12 18.00 -9.06
N GLN A 107 11.97 19.31 -8.92
CA GLN A 107 10.72 20.00 -8.73
C GLN A 107 9.76 19.72 -9.89
N VAL A 108 8.75 18.89 -9.65
CA VAL A 108 7.65 18.68 -10.58
C VAL A 108 6.58 19.73 -10.27
N SER A 109 6.34 20.60 -11.27
CA SER A 109 5.26 21.58 -11.22
C SER A 109 3.89 20.91 -11.09
N ASP A 110 3.03 21.58 -10.34
CA ASP A 110 1.67 21.17 -9.98
C ASP A 110 0.80 20.96 -11.25
N SER A 111 0.66 19.73 -11.71
CA SER A 111 -0.38 19.38 -12.69
C SER A 111 -1.56 18.76 -11.96
N ARG A 112 -2.70 19.43 -12.04
CA ARG A 112 -3.99 19.06 -11.46
C ARG A 112 -4.32 17.60 -11.70
N GLU A 113 -4.65 16.92 -10.61
CA GLU A 113 -5.14 15.56 -10.58
C GLU A 113 -6.46 15.48 -11.33
N GLN A 114 -6.48 14.72 -12.42
CA GLN A 114 -7.72 14.15 -12.92
C GLN A 114 -7.91 12.82 -12.20
N GLY A 115 -9.03 12.69 -11.52
CA GLY A 115 -9.44 11.48 -10.83
C GLY A 115 -9.59 10.29 -11.78
N PRO A 116 -9.70 9.06 -11.26
CA PRO A 116 -9.77 7.84 -12.05
C PRO A 116 -11.02 7.86 -12.93
N ALA A 117 -10.82 8.03 -14.23
CA ALA A 117 -11.87 7.79 -15.19
C ALA A 117 -12.03 6.29 -15.42
N ALA A 118 -13.17 5.81 -15.03
CA ALA A 118 -13.96 4.76 -15.64
C ALA A 118 -13.29 3.45 -16.02
N ALA A 119 -13.63 2.46 -15.23
CA ALA A 119 -14.51 1.40 -15.64
C ALA A 119 -13.98 0.25 -16.48
N ALA A 120 -14.22 -0.91 -15.94
CA ALA A 120 -14.71 -2.12 -16.63
C ALA A 120 -14.07 -2.43 -17.98
N GLN A 121 -12.84 -2.83 -17.94
CA GLN A 121 -12.29 -3.73 -18.92
C GLN A 121 -11.67 -4.91 -18.18
N SER A 122 -11.91 -6.10 -18.74
CA SER A 122 -11.77 -7.43 -18.22
C SER A 122 -10.67 -7.64 -17.13
N ARG A 123 -10.88 -8.65 -16.29
CA ARG A 123 -9.91 -9.14 -15.29
C ARG A 123 -8.49 -9.34 -15.86
N GLU A 124 -8.37 -9.55 -17.15
CA GLU A 124 -7.12 -9.72 -17.86
C GLU A 124 -6.35 -8.40 -17.98
N THR A 125 -7.03 -7.31 -18.33
CA THR A 125 -6.44 -5.96 -18.34
C THR A 125 -6.00 -5.53 -16.95
N GLU A 126 -6.80 -5.84 -15.93
CA GLU A 126 -6.43 -5.56 -14.54
C GLU A 126 -5.16 -6.31 -14.12
N LYS A 127 -5.05 -7.58 -14.51
CA LYS A 127 -3.86 -8.40 -14.26
C LYS A 127 -2.61 -7.79 -14.92
N ILE A 128 -2.70 -7.43 -16.20
CA ILE A 128 -1.59 -6.81 -16.95
C ILE A 128 -1.15 -5.50 -16.28
N VAL A 129 -2.11 -4.66 -15.84
CA VAL A 129 -1.80 -3.42 -15.13
C VAL A 129 -1.03 -3.70 -13.83
N TRP A 130 -1.49 -4.65 -13.01
CA TRP A 130 -0.82 -4.95 -11.74
C TRP A 130 0.53 -5.64 -11.92
N GLU A 131 0.71 -6.48 -12.93
CA GLU A 131 2.00 -7.03 -13.32
C GLU A 131 2.97 -5.91 -13.78
N SER A 132 2.46 -4.91 -14.47
CA SER A 132 3.25 -3.74 -14.86
C SER A 132 3.65 -2.87 -13.66
N VAL A 133 2.77 -2.72 -12.67
CA VAL A 133 3.09 -2.05 -11.41
C VAL A 133 4.23 -2.77 -10.67
N GLU A 134 4.31 -4.10 -10.77
CA GLU A 134 5.40 -4.88 -10.17
C GLU A 134 6.78 -4.57 -10.73
N ARG A 135 6.84 -4.11 -11.98
CA ARG A 135 8.07 -3.73 -12.67
C ARG A 135 8.54 -2.30 -12.38
N LEU A 136 7.71 -1.50 -11.70
CA LEU A 136 8.11 -0.15 -11.27
C LEU A 136 9.19 -0.20 -10.18
N PRO A 137 10.01 0.86 -10.04
CA PRO A 137 10.83 1.05 -8.87
C PRO A 137 10.00 0.91 -7.58
N ARG A 138 10.54 0.26 -6.56
CA ARG A 138 9.79 -0.17 -5.36
C ARG A 138 8.97 0.92 -4.70
N LEU A 139 9.55 2.12 -4.57
CA LEU A 139 8.86 3.25 -3.92
C LEU A 139 7.73 3.80 -4.78
N TRP A 140 7.88 3.81 -6.11
CA TRP A 140 6.82 4.22 -7.03
C TRP A 140 5.68 3.20 -7.02
N ALA A 141 6.00 1.91 -7.10
CA ALA A 141 5.03 0.83 -6.99
C ALA A 141 4.23 0.92 -5.69
N MET A 142 4.92 1.14 -4.56
CA MET A 142 4.28 1.29 -3.25
C MET A 142 3.32 2.49 -3.23
N ALA A 143 3.75 3.65 -3.74
CA ALA A 143 2.90 4.84 -3.79
C ALA A 143 1.66 4.61 -4.68
N VAL A 144 1.84 3.97 -5.86
CA VAL A 144 0.75 3.61 -6.78
C VAL A 144 -0.25 2.65 -6.13
N ILE A 145 0.22 1.60 -5.47
CA ILE A 145 -0.65 0.62 -4.78
C ILE A 145 -1.44 1.30 -3.67
N LEU A 146 -0.77 2.07 -2.81
CA LEU A 146 -1.44 2.77 -1.73
C LEU A 146 -2.49 3.76 -2.22
N TYR A 147 -2.24 4.44 -3.34
CA TYR A 147 -3.15 5.43 -3.90
C TYR A 147 -4.33 4.79 -4.63
N TYR A 148 -4.08 3.84 -5.57
CA TYR A 148 -5.11 3.32 -6.46
C TYR A 148 -5.80 2.06 -5.93
N ARG A 149 -5.11 1.20 -5.20
CA ARG A 149 -5.70 -0.04 -4.67
C ARG A 149 -6.22 0.11 -3.25
N GLU A 150 -5.45 0.81 -2.42
CA GLU A 150 -5.79 1.00 -0.99
C GLU A 150 -6.53 2.34 -0.75
N GLU A 151 -6.77 3.12 -1.79
CA GLU A 151 -7.50 4.40 -1.76
C GLU A 151 -7.00 5.38 -0.68
N LYS A 152 -5.67 5.40 -0.44
CA LYS A 152 -5.07 6.28 0.56
C LYS A 152 -4.85 7.68 0.01
N SER A 153 -5.09 8.70 0.85
CA SER A 153 -4.74 10.08 0.50
C SER A 153 -3.22 10.26 0.41
N ILE A 154 -2.77 11.24 -0.36
CA ILE A 154 -1.34 11.59 -0.46
C ILE A 154 -0.74 11.85 0.93
N ALA A 155 -1.49 12.53 1.81
CA ALA A 155 -1.08 12.79 3.18
C ALA A 155 -0.91 11.50 4.00
N ASP A 156 -1.79 10.51 3.82
CA ASP A 156 -1.66 9.22 4.51
C ASP A 156 -0.50 8.40 3.94
N ILE A 157 -0.30 8.40 2.62
CA ILE A 157 0.85 7.75 1.97
C ILE A 157 2.16 8.35 2.50
N ALA A 158 2.24 9.68 2.59
CA ALA A 158 3.40 10.38 3.15
C ALA A 158 3.71 9.95 4.59
N LYS A 159 2.68 9.77 5.42
CA LYS A 159 2.81 9.24 6.80
C LYS A 159 3.25 7.77 6.82
N ILE A 160 2.65 6.92 5.97
CA ILE A 160 3.01 5.49 5.86
C ILE A 160 4.48 5.35 5.46
N MET A 161 4.87 5.98 4.36
CA MET A 161 6.20 5.85 3.78
C MET A 161 7.26 6.72 4.46
N GLN A 162 6.85 7.67 5.35
CA GLN A 162 7.71 8.62 6.06
C GLN A 162 8.52 9.52 5.12
N ILE A 163 7.91 9.97 4.05
CA ILE A 163 8.48 10.91 3.08
C ILE A 163 7.52 12.08 2.84
N LYS A 164 8.04 13.16 2.25
CA LYS A 164 7.25 14.38 2.01
C LYS A 164 6.13 14.14 0.98
N GLU A 165 5.00 14.82 1.11
CA GLU A 165 3.89 14.72 0.16
C GLU A 165 4.28 15.05 -1.27
N ASN A 166 5.15 16.03 -1.49
CA ASN A 166 5.66 16.37 -2.81
C ASN A 166 6.44 15.22 -3.45
N THR A 167 7.21 14.47 -2.67
CA THR A 167 7.90 13.27 -3.14
C THR A 167 6.90 12.16 -3.51
N ILE A 168 5.80 12.00 -2.75
CA ILE A 168 4.72 11.07 -3.13
C ILE A 168 4.08 11.49 -4.45
N LYS A 169 3.79 12.78 -4.64
CA LYS A 169 3.26 13.30 -5.93
C LYS A 169 4.20 12.97 -7.09
N THR A 170 5.50 13.15 -6.89
CA THR A 170 6.52 12.79 -7.87
C THR A 170 6.52 11.29 -8.19
N TYR A 171 6.46 10.43 -7.16
CA TYR A 171 6.41 8.97 -7.36
C TYR A 171 5.15 8.53 -8.10
N LEU A 172 4.01 9.11 -7.77
CA LEU A 172 2.75 8.86 -8.48
C LEU A 172 2.81 9.32 -9.94
N PHE A 173 3.37 10.50 -10.19
CA PHE A 173 3.55 11.03 -11.55
C PHE A 173 4.44 10.11 -12.38
N ARG A 174 5.66 9.82 -11.91
CA ARG A 174 6.63 8.96 -12.60
C ARG A 174 6.11 7.53 -12.77
N GLY A 175 5.44 6.99 -11.74
CA GLY A 175 4.81 5.68 -11.80
C GLY A 175 3.74 5.61 -12.88
N ARG A 176 2.85 6.60 -12.98
CA ARG A 176 1.83 6.68 -14.03
C ARG A 176 2.43 6.83 -15.43
N ASP A 177 3.42 7.69 -15.58
CA ASP A 177 4.09 7.90 -16.87
C ASP A 177 4.75 6.61 -17.37
N LYS A 178 5.47 5.92 -16.50
CA LYS A 178 6.09 4.63 -16.83
C LYS A 178 5.06 3.55 -17.16
N LEU A 179 3.97 3.46 -16.39
CA LEU A 179 2.87 2.53 -16.68
C LEU A 179 2.21 2.83 -18.01
N LYS A 180 1.97 4.10 -18.33
CA LYS A 180 1.42 4.51 -19.62
C LYS A 180 2.30 4.02 -20.77
N GLN A 181 3.62 4.21 -20.70
CA GLN A 181 4.56 3.74 -21.72
C GLN A 181 4.51 2.23 -21.91
N VAL A 182 4.52 1.46 -20.79
CA VAL A 182 4.52 -0.01 -20.84
C VAL A 182 3.19 -0.55 -21.35
N LEU A 183 2.07 0.02 -20.91
CA LEU A 183 0.73 -0.43 -21.35
C LEU A 183 0.45 -0.07 -22.80
N THR A 184 0.87 1.13 -23.26
CA THR A 184 0.73 1.51 -24.67
C THR A 184 1.48 0.53 -25.57
N ALA A 185 2.73 0.19 -25.25
CA ALA A 185 3.51 -0.77 -26.01
C ALA A 185 2.86 -2.18 -26.02
N ALA A 186 2.38 -2.66 -24.88
CA ALA A 186 1.72 -3.95 -24.78
C ALA A 186 0.42 -4.04 -25.61
N PHE A 187 -0.39 -2.99 -25.64
CA PHE A 187 -1.62 -2.95 -26.44
C PHE A 187 -1.36 -2.75 -27.93
N GLU A 188 -0.26 -2.09 -28.32
CA GLU A 188 0.13 -1.97 -29.73
C GLU A 188 0.64 -3.31 -30.28
N GLU A 189 1.40 -4.09 -29.49
CA GLU A 189 1.85 -5.44 -29.87
C GLU A 189 0.68 -6.43 -30.04
N ASP A 190 -0.37 -6.33 -29.20
CA ASP A 190 -1.57 -7.19 -29.33
C ASP A 190 -2.38 -6.87 -30.60
N ILE A 191 -2.41 -5.63 -31.05
CA ILE A 191 -3.08 -5.21 -32.28
C ILE A 191 -2.32 -5.71 -33.51
N ASP A 192 -1.00 -5.72 -33.46
CA ASP A 192 -0.15 -6.14 -34.59
C ASP A 192 -0.08 -7.68 -34.73
N ASN A 193 -0.17 -8.40 -33.60
CA ASN A 193 -0.22 -9.89 -33.58
C ASN A 193 -1.61 -10.48 -33.83
N GLY A 194 -2.66 -9.65 -33.87
CA GLY A 194 -4.06 -10.05 -34.13
C GLY A 194 -4.49 -9.97 -35.61
N ARG A 195 -3.54 -9.81 -36.54
CA ARG A 195 -3.79 -9.88 -38.00
C ARG A 195 -3.34 -11.20 -38.60
#